data_50c3426f0a9c3bee5ece44330952642b
#
_entry.id   50c3426f0a9c3bee5ece44330952642b
#
_cell.length_a   1.000
_cell.length_b   1.000
_cell.length_c   1.000
_cell.angle_alpha   90.00
_cell.angle_beta   90.00
_cell.angle_gamma   90.00
#
_symmetry.space_group_name_H-M   'P 1'
#
loop_
_entity.id
_entity.type
_entity.pdbx_description
1 polymer ?
#
loop_
_entity_poly.entity_id
_entity_poly.type
_entity_poly.pdbx_seq_one_letter_code
_entity_poly.pdbx_strand_id
1 'polypeptide(L)'
;MATLGDPEGAVFNLQQPRAHPGVGVIREPNSVLWVELATRDIARAEAFYGAVLGWQAAPFEAGPTQYRVLSVPGDENAFGGMMEMNEEWAGIPTHWSIYLHVLDV
;
A
#
# COMPACT_ATOMS: atom_id res chain seq x y z
N MET A 1 -8.34 -17.64 -2.47
CA MET A 1 -7.99 -16.27 -2.89
C MET A 1 -9.25 -15.50 -3.19
N ALA A 2 -9.30 -14.26 -2.83
CA ALA A 2 -10.42 -13.36 -3.13
C ALA A 2 -9.89 -12.07 -3.73
N THR A 3 -10.56 -11.55 -4.75
CA THR A 3 -10.23 -10.28 -5.38
C THR A 3 -11.25 -9.24 -4.95
N LEU A 4 -10.78 -8.11 -4.44
CA LEU A 4 -11.63 -7.05 -3.94
C LEU A 4 -11.25 -5.71 -4.56
N GLY A 5 -12.18 -4.76 -4.50
CA GLY A 5 -11.93 -3.37 -4.85
C GLY A 5 -12.17 -2.49 -3.62
N ASP A 6 -11.34 -1.47 -3.47
CA ASP A 6 -11.54 -0.47 -2.44
C ASP A 6 -12.61 0.56 -2.87
N PRO A 7 -12.96 1.56 -2.04
CA PRO A 7 -14.01 2.53 -2.37
C PRO A 7 -13.76 3.32 -3.67
N GLU A 8 -12.51 3.43 -4.12
CA GLU A 8 -12.18 4.12 -5.37
C GLU A 8 -11.87 3.16 -6.52
N GLY A 9 -12.04 1.86 -6.31
CA GLY A 9 -11.88 0.85 -7.36
C GLY A 9 -10.48 0.26 -7.48
N ALA A 10 -9.54 0.59 -6.59
CA ALA A 10 -8.23 -0.05 -6.59
C ALA A 10 -8.39 -1.53 -6.22
N VAL A 11 -7.82 -2.40 -7.04
CA VAL A 11 -7.98 -3.84 -6.90
C VAL A 11 -6.85 -4.43 -6.09
N PHE A 12 -7.18 -5.36 -5.21
CA PHE A 12 -6.20 -6.14 -4.44
C PHE A 12 -6.73 -7.55 -4.20
N ASN A 13 -5.83 -8.47 -3.89
CA ASN A 13 -6.19 -9.86 -3.63
C ASN A 13 -5.87 -10.23 -2.19
N LEU A 14 -6.74 -11.05 -1.61
CA LEU A 14 -6.51 -11.68 -0.32
C LEU A 14 -6.18 -13.14 -0.54
N GLN A 15 -5.15 -13.62 0.12
CA GLN A 15 -4.74 -15.01 0.05
C GLN A 15 -4.53 -15.57 1.45
N GLN A 16 -5.16 -16.70 1.73
CA GLN A 16 -4.87 -17.43 2.96
C GLN A 16 -3.71 -18.38 2.66
N PRO A 17 -2.57 -18.23 3.36
CA PRO A 17 -1.43 -19.11 3.14
C PRO A 17 -1.79 -20.56 3.47
N ARG A 18 -1.42 -21.48 2.58
CA ARG A 18 -1.59 -22.92 2.78
C ARG A 18 -0.35 -23.62 2.25
N ALA A 19 -0.47 -24.35 1.13
CA ALA A 19 0.68 -24.93 0.46
C ALA A 19 1.63 -23.90 -0.12
N HIS A 20 1.12 -22.73 -0.48
CA HIS A 20 1.90 -21.60 -0.99
C HIS A 20 1.92 -20.49 0.07
N PRO A 21 3.01 -20.31 0.82
CA PRO A 21 3.05 -19.37 1.94
C PRO A 21 3.20 -17.90 1.55
N GLY A 22 3.37 -17.59 0.27
CA GLY A 22 3.61 -16.25 -0.20
C GLY A 22 5.07 -15.98 -0.50
N VAL A 23 5.51 -14.73 -0.32
CA VAL A 23 6.90 -14.36 -0.60
C VAL A 23 7.84 -14.94 0.44
N GLY A 24 9.02 -15.38 0.00
CA GLY A 24 10.06 -15.88 0.88
C GLY A 24 11.06 -14.82 1.32
N VAL A 25 11.12 -13.71 0.58
CA VAL A 25 12.10 -12.64 0.83
C VAL A 25 11.46 -11.29 0.54
N ILE A 26 11.69 -10.32 1.42
CA ILE A 26 11.31 -8.91 1.21
C ILE A 26 12.42 -7.99 1.70
N ARG A 27 12.49 -6.79 1.17
CA ARG A 27 13.43 -5.72 1.55
C ARG A 27 14.89 -6.01 1.28
N GLU A 28 15.23 -7.15 0.74
CA GLU A 28 16.58 -7.45 0.27
C GLU A 28 16.74 -7.00 -1.19
N PRO A 29 17.96 -6.78 -1.66
CA PRO A 29 18.18 -6.40 -3.07
C PRO A 29 17.47 -7.36 -4.02
N ASN A 30 16.79 -6.80 -5.01
CA ASN A 30 16.03 -7.52 -6.04
C ASN A 30 14.75 -8.19 -5.52
N SER A 31 14.25 -7.76 -4.38
CA SER A 31 12.98 -8.25 -3.83
C SER A 31 12.01 -7.09 -3.59
N VAL A 32 10.79 -7.41 -3.16
CA VAL A 32 9.78 -6.39 -2.85
C VAL A 32 10.26 -5.55 -1.67
N LEU A 33 10.25 -4.23 -1.85
CA LEU A 33 10.63 -3.28 -0.83
C LEU A 33 9.41 -2.65 -0.16
N TRP A 34 8.41 -2.29 -0.94
CA TRP A 34 7.32 -1.42 -0.49
C TRP A 34 6.11 -1.59 -1.41
N VAL A 35 4.92 -1.45 -0.86
CA VAL A 35 3.70 -1.34 -1.65
C VAL A 35 3.07 0.02 -1.37
N GLU A 36 2.49 0.65 -2.37
CA GLU A 36 1.96 1.99 -2.22
C GLU A 36 0.62 2.15 -2.94
N LEU A 37 -0.35 2.68 -2.22
CA LEU A 37 -1.63 3.07 -2.80
C LEU A 37 -1.57 4.52 -3.24
N ALA A 38 -1.90 4.78 -4.48
CA ALA A 38 -2.17 6.13 -4.98
C ALA A 38 -3.68 6.33 -4.99
N THR A 39 -4.19 7.22 -4.16
CA THR A 39 -5.62 7.45 -3.97
C THR A 39 -5.95 8.94 -4.08
N ARG A 40 -7.19 9.27 -4.39
CA ARG A 40 -7.63 10.67 -4.40
C ARG A 40 -8.26 11.11 -3.08
N ASP A 41 -8.56 10.17 -2.19
CA ASP A 41 -9.14 10.45 -0.87
C ASP A 41 -8.45 9.58 0.16
N ILE A 42 -7.35 10.09 0.70
CA ILE A 42 -6.50 9.31 1.61
C ILE A 42 -7.22 9.00 2.92
N ALA A 43 -8.09 9.89 3.40
CA ALA A 43 -8.85 9.64 4.63
C ALA A 43 -9.84 8.49 4.45
N ARG A 44 -10.49 8.43 3.30
CA ARG A 44 -11.43 7.36 2.97
C ARG A 44 -10.72 6.01 2.81
N ALA A 45 -9.56 6.02 2.15
CA ALA A 45 -8.75 4.82 2.00
C ALA A 45 -8.26 4.32 3.35
N GLU A 46 -7.76 5.20 4.21
CA GLU A 46 -7.32 4.86 5.55
C GLU A 46 -8.44 4.19 6.36
N ALA A 47 -9.64 4.74 6.33
CA ALA A 47 -10.80 4.19 7.02
C ALA A 47 -11.17 2.80 6.50
N PHE A 48 -11.15 2.63 5.18
CA PHE A 48 -11.49 1.34 4.55
C PHE A 48 -10.50 0.23 4.93
N TYR A 49 -9.21 0.47 4.70
CA TYR A 49 -8.19 -0.54 4.96
C TYR A 49 -8.01 -0.81 6.45
N GLY A 50 -8.21 0.21 7.29
CA GLY A 50 -8.24 0.03 8.74
C GLY A 50 -9.39 -0.87 9.19
N ALA A 51 -10.58 -0.69 8.62
CA ALA A 51 -11.74 -1.50 8.97
C ALA A 51 -11.65 -2.94 8.44
N VAL A 52 -11.17 -3.12 7.21
CA VAL A 52 -11.14 -4.44 6.54
C VAL A 52 -9.95 -5.27 6.96
N LEU A 53 -8.76 -4.68 7.06
CA LEU A 53 -7.51 -5.39 7.30
C LEU A 53 -6.85 -5.06 8.64
N GLY A 54 -7.42 -4.13 9.39
CA GLY A 54 -6.86 -3.73 10.68
C GLY A 54 -5.56 -2.94 10.58
N TRP A 55 -5.22 -2.41 9.41
CA TRP A 55 -3.98 -1.67 9.23
C TRP A 55 -3.98 -0.36 10.03
N GLN A 56 -2.82 0.02 10.51
CA GLN A 56 -2.57 1.33 11.11
C GLN A 56 -1.90 2.23 10.09
N ALA A 57 -2.29 3.50 10.08
CA ALA A 57 -1.74 4.49 9.19
C ALA A 57 -1.26 5.69 10.01
N ALA A 58 -0.02 6.11 9.77
CA ALA A 58 0.57 7.25 10.45
C ALA A 58 0.94 8.33 9.45
N PRO A 59 0.65 9.61 9.74
CA PRO A 59 1.07 10.70 8.87
C PRO A 59 2.58 10.74 8.70
N PHE A 60 3.02 11.03 7.48
CA PHE A 60 4.42 11.19 7.16
C PHE A 60 4.57 12.40 6.23
N GLU A 61 5.41 13.35 6.60
CA GLU A 61 5.63 14.53 5.79
C GLU A 61 6.67 14.24 4.71
N ALA A 62 6.20 14.16 3.48
CA ALA A 62 7.04 13.87 2.33
C ALA A 62 6.80 14.90 1.21
N GLY A 63 6.86 16.18 1.56
CA GLY A 63 6.61 17.27 0.61
C GLY A 63 5.16 17.75 0.62
N PRO A 64 4.67 18.34 -0.47
CA PRO A 64 3.36 19.00 -0.50
C PRO A 64 2.18 18.02 -0.55
N THR A 65 2.42 16.75 -0.80
CA THR A 65 1.37 15.73 -0.93
C THR A 65 1.17 15.03 0.39
N GLN A 66 -0.09 14.75 0.75
CA GLN A 66 -0.39 13.94 1.92
C GLN A 66 0.11 12.52 1.73
N TYR A 67 0.70 11.96 2.78
CA TYR A 67 1.23 10.60 2.78
C TYR A 67 0.93 9.94 4.12
N ARG A 68 0.65 8.64 4.08
CA ARG A 68 0.50 7.80 5.27
C ARG A 68 1.40 6.59 5.15
N VAL A 69 2.04 6.25 6.26
CA VAL A 69 2.84 5.02 6.36
C VAL A 69 1.97 3.95 6.96
N LEU A 70 1.94 2.77 6.34
CA LEU A 70 1.08 1.65 6.73
C LEU A 70 1.85 0.60 7.51
N SER A 71 1.23 0.11 8.58
CA SER A 71 1.78 -0.98 9.38
C SER A 71 0.68 -1.91 9.88
N VAL A 72 1.09 -3.13 10.24
CA VAL A 72 0.21 -4.10 10.90
C VAL A 72 0.33 -3.89 12.41
N PRO A 73 -0.77 -3.89 13.17
CA PRO A 73 -0.70 -3.77 14.63
C PRO A 73 0.26 -4.80 15.23
N GLY A 74 1.15 -4.35 16.10
CA GLY A 74 2.16 -5.20 16.74
C GLY A 74 3.45 -5.36 15.96
N ASP A 75 3.51 -4.91 14.73
CA ASP A 75 4.73 -4.91 13.93
C ASP A 75 5.30 -3.48 13.88
N GLU A 76 6.55 -3.32 14.29
CA GLU A 76 7.22 -2.03 14.28
C GLU A 76 7.61 -1.56 12.87
N ASN A 77 7.67 -2.49 11.93
CA ASN A 77 8.09 -2.18 10.56
C ASN A 77 6.89 -1.83 9.69
N ALA A 78 6.95 -0.66 9.06
CA ALA A 78 5.99 -0.32 8.04
C ALA A 78 6.22 -1.19 6.80
N PHE A 79 5.14 -1.57 6.11
CA PHE A 79 5.23 -2.39 4.90
C PHE A 79 4.90 -1.62 3.63
N GLY A 80 4.28 -0.46 3.76
CA GLY A 80 3.81 0.29 2.61
C GLY A 80 3.30 1.67 2.99
N GLY A 81 2.67 2.33 2.03
CA GLY A 81 2.15 3.67 2.23
C GLY A 81 0.96 3.98 1.36
N MET A 82 0.36 5.13 1.63
CA MET A 82 -0.69 5.73 0.81
C MET A 82 -0.30 7.17 0.50
N MET A 83 -0.42 7.55 -0.76
CA MET A 83 -0.22 8.93 -1.19
C MET A 83 -1.50 9.48 -1.81
N GLU A 84 -1.75 10.77 -1.63
CA GLU A 84 -2.88 11.41 -2.26
C GLU A 84 -2.47 12.00 -3.60
N MET A 85 -3.15 11.54 -4.66
CA MET A 85 -2.92 12.06 -6.00
C MET A 85 -3.51 13.47 -6.13
N ASN A 86 -2.77 14.37 -6.75
CA ASN A 86 -3.22 15.72 -7.05
C ASN A 86 -3.62 15.86 -8.52
N GLU A 87 -3.77 17.10 -8.98
CA GLU A 87 -4.18 17.39 -10.36
C GLU A 87 -3.18 16.91 -11.41
N GLU A 88 -1.91 16.77 -11.06
CA GLU A 88 -0.89 16.25 -11.97
C GLU A 88 -1.14 14.79 -12.36
N TRP A 89 -1.95 14.09 -11.56
CA TRP A 89 -2.33 12.70 -11.80
C TRP A 89 -3.67 12.57 -12.52
N ALA A 90 -4.13 13.63 -13.18
CA ALA A 90 -5.42 13.62 -13.88
C ALA A 90 -5.47 12.45 -14.88
N GLY A 91 -6.59 11.71 -14.85
CA GLY A 91 -6.78 10.55 -15.73
C GLY A 91 -6.19 9.25 -15.21
N ILE A 92 -5.42 9.28 -14.14
CA ILE A 92 -4.85 8.05 -13.55
C ILE A 92 -5.80 7.54 -12.46
N PRO A 93 -6.29 6.30 -12.57
CA PRO A 93 -7.18 5.74 -11.55
C PRO A 93 -6.43 5.43 -10.26
N THR A 94 -7.15 5.34 -9.15
CA THR A 94 -6.62 4.85 -7.88
C THR A 94 -6.10 3.43 -8.07
N HIS A 95 -4.89 3.16 -7.58
CA HIS A 95 -4.21 1.89 -7.83
C HIS A 95 -3.12 1.60 -6.80
N TRP A 96 -2.77 0.34 -6.70
CA TRP A 96 -1.60 -0.13 -5.95
C TRP A 96 -0.38 -0.25 -6.85
N SER A 97 0.78 0.13 -6.32
CA SER A 97 2.08 -0.02 -6.97
C SER A 97 3.02 -0.83 -6.09
N ILE A 98 3.91 -1.58 -6.71
CA ILE A 98 4.92 -2.37 -6.03
C ILE A 98 6.28 -1.76 -6.34
N TYR A 99 7.08 -1.54 -5.29
CA TYR A 99 8.46 -1.06 -5.43
C TYR A 99 9.43 -2.19 -5.14
N LEU A 100 10.37 -2.40 -6.03
CA LEU A 100 11.41 -3.40 -5.87
C LEU A 100 12.70 -2.72 -5.44
N HIS A 101 13.41 -3.35 -4.52
CA HIS A 101 14.70 -2.84 -4.06
C HIS A 101 15.79 -3.17 -5.07
N VAL A 102 16.43 -2.15 -5.61
CA VAL A 102 17.60 -2.33 -6.47
C VAL A 102 18.75 -1.49 -5.93
N LEU A 103 19.96 -1.97 -6.13
CA LEU A 103 21.15 -1.27 -5.65
C LEU A 103 21.52 -0.08 -6.54
N ASP A 104 21.16 -0.13 -7.80
CA ASP A 104 21.43 0.92 -8.77
C ASP A 104 20.39 0.89 -9.87
N VAL A 105 19.96 2.05 -10.33
CA VAL A 105 18.89 2.17 -11.33
C VAL A 105 19.49 2.36 -12.73
#